data_1625bc597fd672ad60f9d747eca2d233
#
_entry.id   1625bc597fd672ad60f9d747eca2d233
#
_cell.length_a   1.000
_cell.length_b   1.000
_cell.length_c   1.000
_cell.angle_alpha   90.00
_cell.angle_beta   90.00
_cell.angle_gamma   90.00
#
_symmetry.space_group_name_H-M   'P 1'
#
loop_
_entity.id
_entity.type
_entity.pdbx_description
1 polymer ?
#
loop_
_entity_poly.entity_id
_entity_poly.type
_entity_poly.pdbx_seq_one_letter_code
_entity_poly.pdbx_strand_id
1 'polypeptide(L)'
;MDQEQNKKQNRKVTLFACLLSFLSIGLLVFGFTLVSSDKVVMLQSISNLSSRFNQALDSDSLLLDKISSSNNVGIRLNMNTNYQDSTSTLLLDYLENKEDKKSRLDFTISKENEKILDLDMSLYQKNLYFFIENITPSYYYTAFNYYSLLSSLSSSDSDKLLSLLKESVTDYIDNDSITSQKVNITYHGKSKKVNKLTYQITNKTVYDILASFTHSVQTDTSLYNNVSSYLKLSKEELDEKCNQLLTQIGKDNKTVLYNYRVYYYGFNQIVSYELEDVTNKVVLKYQKDDKDILEVKKEDTVVLSINISKNKNQYDFEGFINSDKKYDFTGNIKNNTITVFYHDNEDSYQFSLNLKENIKDNSFSYDYDINVLLNKETVFTSKINFTYYFNKKIEDINYTNSISISDITEEDFNTILEQLKNHPLYDLISSFTDKSLSL
;
A
#
# COMPACT_ATOMS: atom_id res chain seq x y z
N MET A 1 -11.51 -24.68 -9.50
CA MET A 1 -11.27 -23.31 -10.04
C MET A 1 -12.06 -22.24 -9.29
N ASP A 2 -13.33 -22.44 -8.94
CA ASP A 2 -14.16 -21.43 -8.27
C ASP A 2 -13.72 -21.06 -6.84
N GLN A 3 -13.13 -21.97 -6.08
CA GLN A 3 -12.71 -21.68 -4.69
C GLN A 3 -11.45 -20.82 -4.60
N GLU A 4 -10.54 -20.87 -5.55
CA GLU A 4 -9.34 -20.02 -5.57
C GLU A 4 -9.62 -18.62 -6.11
N GLN A 5 -10.53 -18.48 -7.07
CA GLN A 5 -11.01 -17.19 -7.53
C GLN A 5 -11.78 -16.46 -6.43
N ASN A 6 -12.66 -17.16 -5.71
CA ASN A 6 -13.35 -16.63 -4.52
C ASN A 6 -12.36 -16.23 -3.41
N LYS A 7 -11.28 -16.97 -3.19
CA LYS A 7 -10.24 -16.61 -2.20
C LYS A 7 -9.44 -15.37 -2.59
N LYS A 8 -9.11 -15.20 -3.88
CA LYS A 8 -8.42 -14.00 -4.40
C LYS A 8 -9.33 -12.77 -4.42
N GLN A 9 -10.59 -12.96 -4.76
CA GLN A 9 -11.60 -11.90 -4.75
C GLN A 9 -11.93 -11.47 -3.32
N ASN A 10 -12.06 -12.42 -2.39
CA ASN A 10 -12.20 -12.12 -0.95
C ASN A 10 -10.97 -11.39 -0.39
N ARG A 11 -9.74 -11.69 -0.82
CA ARG A 11 -8.54 -10.93 -0.41
C ARG A 11 -8.58 -9.48 -0.89
N LYS A 12 -9.04 -9.20 -2.11
CA LYS A 12 -9.17 -7.82 -2.62
C LYS A 12 -10.28 -7.05 -1.90
N VAL A 13 -11.41 -7.71 -1.65
CA VAL A 13 -12.52 -7.12 -0.88
C VAL A 13 -12.13 -6.95 0.59
N THR A 14 -11.38 -7.89 1.17
CA THR A 14 -10.82 -7.75 2.53
C THR A 14 -9.76 -6.65 2.56
N LEU A 15 -8.92 -6.51 1.52
CA LEU A 15 -7.95 -5.41 1.40
C LEU A 15 -8.67 -4.05 1.24
N PHE A 16 -9.74 -3.99 0.46
CA PHE A 16 -10.58 -2.80 0.30
C PHE A 16 -11.37 -2.51 1.58
N ALA A 17 -11.90 -3.52 2.25
CA ALA A 17 -12.54 -3.36 3.57
C ALA A 17 -11.52 -2.99 4.65
N CYS A 18 -10.30 -3.51 4.60
CA CYS A 18 -9.19 -3.05 5.45
C CYS A 18 -8.74 -1.64 5.06
N LEU A 19 -8.69 -1.30 3.77
CA LEU A 19 -8.39 0.06 3.29
C LEU A 19 -9.51 1.03 3.65
N LEU A 20 -10.79 0.63 3.54
CA LEU A 20 -11.95 1.39 4.04
C LEU A 20 -11.95 1.46 5.57
N SER A 21 -11.54 0.40 6.28
CA SER A 21 -11.39 0.44 7.74
C SER A 21 -10.17 1.25 8.17
N PHE A 22 -9.05 1.18 7.47
CA PHE A 22 -7.88 2.08 7.64
C PHE A 22 -8.18 3.50 7.15
N LEU A 23 -8.92 3.65 6.06
CA LEU A 23 -9.45 4.95 5.62
C LEU A 23 -10.52 5.44 6.59
N SER A 24 -11.45 4.64 7.10
CA SER A 24 -12.40 5.10 8.12
C SER A 24 -11.70 5.38 9.45
N ILE A 25 -10.68 4.66 9.84
CA ILE A 25 -9.84 4.98 11.01
C ILE A 25 -8.92 6.17 10.68
N GLY A 26 -8.31 6.20 9.50
CA GLY A 26 -7.58 7.35 9.01
C GLY A 26 -8.49 8.57 8.84
N LEU A 27 -9.73 8.42 8.40
CA LEU A 27 -10.70 9.47 8.08
C LEU A 27 -11.66 9.80 9.24
N LEU A 28 -11.75 8.97 10.27
CA LEU A 28 -12.08 9.44 11.64
C LEU A 28 -11.05 10.48 12.07
N VAL A 29 -9.93 10.49 11.41
CA VAL A 29 -8.87 11.47 11.50
C VAL A 29 -9.08 12.64 10.51
N PHE A 30 -10.16 12.76 9.69
CA PHE A 30 -10.31 13.75 8.62
C PHE A 30 -11.55 14.67 8.73
N GLY A 31 -11.39 15.79 9.26
CA GLY A 31 -12.16 16.95 8.88
C GLY A 31 -13.15 17.55 9.83
N PHE A 32 -12.89 18.71 10.43
CA PHE A 32 -13.88 19.78 10.56
C PHE A 32 -13.33 21.10 11.10
N THR A 33 -13.85 22.18 10.58
CA THR A 33 -13.82 23.52 11.18
C THR A 33 -15.24 23.94 11.57
N LEU A 34 -15.46 24.40 12.78
CA LEU A 34 -16.16 25.58 13.27
C LEU A 34 -16.79 25.42 14.68
N VAL A 35 -16.48 26.40 15.52
CA VAL A 35 -17.03 26.81 16.83
C VAL A 35 -16.62 25.98 18.05
N SER A 36 -16.15 26.65 19.08
CA SER A 36 -15.55 26.28 20.36
C SER A 36 -16.26 25.20 21.19
N SER A 37 -16.29 23.95 20.74
CA SER A 37 -16.70 22.79 21.51
C SER A 37 -15.63 21.71 21.46
N ASP A 38 -15.64 20.76 22.41
CA ASP A 38 -14.73 19.61 22.42
C ASP A 38 -14.79 18.83 21.09
N LYS A 39 -15.96 18.77 20.45
CA LYS A 39 -16.14 18.25 19.09
C LYS A 39 -15.25 18.96 18.07
N VAL A 40 -15.14 20.27 18.14
CA VAL A 40 -14.34 21.07 17.21
C VAL A 40 -12.86 20.83 17.36
N VAL A 41 -12.34 20.75 18.58
CA VAL A 41 -10.94 20.41 18.80
C VAL A 41 -10.64 19.01 18.29
N MET A 42 -11.54 18.07 18.51
CA MET A 42 -11.46 16.71 18.00
C MET A 42 -11.42 16.72 16.45
N LEU A 43 -12.34 17.43 15.80
CA LEU A 43 -12.43 17.55 14.35
C LEU A 43 -11.25 18.33 13.74
N GLN A 44 -10.76 19.37 14.41
CA GLN A 44 -9.57 20.09 14.00
C GLN A 44 -8.31 19.21 14.09
N SER A 45 -8.24 18.35 15.11
CA SER A 45 -7.16 17.38 15.25
C SER A 45 -7.08 16.47 14.05
N ILE A 46 -8.23 16.01 13.64
CA ILE A 46 -8.47 15.14 12.52
C ILE A 46 -8.07 15.84 11.19
N SER A 47 -8.53 17.08 10.96
CA SER A 47 -8.19 17.89 9.79
C SER A 47 -6.69 18.14 9.64
N ASN A 48 -5.98 18.38 10.74
CA ASN A 48 -4.54 18.65 10.73
C ASN A 48 -3.70 17.44 10.31
N LEU A 49 -4.11 16.23 10.69
CA LEU A 49 -3.47 15.01 10.20
C LEU A 49 -3.74 14.83 8.70
N SER A 50 -4.96 15.12 8.25
CA SER A 50 -5.43 15.05 6.88
C SER A 50 -4.64 15.90 5.90
N SER A 51 -4.52 17.18 6.21
CA SER A 51 -3.85 18.10 5.29
C SER A 51 -2.41 17.67 4.98
N ARG A 52 -1.76 17.00 5.93
CA ARG A 52 -0.41 16.44 5.74
C ARG A 52 -0.42 15.19 4.86
N PHE A 53 -1.48 14.40 4.94
CA PHE A 53 -1.64 13.20 4.12
C PHE A 53 -2.02 13.57 2.67
N ASN A 54 -2.92 14.54 2.49
CA ASN A 54 -3.30 15.04 1.15
C ASN A 54 -2.12 15.66 0.41
N GLN A 55 -1.25 16.41 1.09
CA GLN A 55 -0.02 16.91 0.45
C GLN A 55 0.92 15.81 -0.04
N ALA A 56 0.87 14.62 0.58
CA ALA A 56 1.62 13.46 0.11
C ALA A 56 0.94 12.73 -1.05
N LEU A 57 -0.38 12.89 -1.23
CA LEU A 57 -1.17 12.25 -2.30
C LEU A 57 -1.39 13.14 -3.54
N ASP A 58 -1.12 14.44 -3.45
CA ASP A 58 -1.37 15.38 -4.56
C ASP A 58 -0.58 15.05 -5.84
N SER A 59 0.59 14.44 -5.73
CA SER A 59 1.36 13.96 -6.90
C SER A 59 0.70 12.76 -7.59
N ASP A 60 -0.08 11.97 -6.87
CA ASP A 60 -0.68 10.74 -7.37
C ASP A 60 -1.98 10.99 -8.16
N SER A 61 -2.65 12.13 -7.97
CA SER A 61 -3.91 12.48 -8.65
C SER A 61 -3.74 12.50 -10.18
N LEU A 62 -2.66 13.10 -10.67
CA LEU A 62 -2.34 13.18 -12.10
C LEU A 62 -2.06 11.79 -12.70
N LEU A 63 -1.38 10.92 -11.96
CA LEU A 63 -1.13 9.53 -12.36
C LEU A 63 -2.45 8.74 -12.45
N LEU A 64 -3.32 8.86 -11.44
CA LEU A 64 -4.62 8.18 -11.42
C LEU A 64 -5.49 8.60 -12.61
N ASP A 65 -5.53 9.89 -12.93
CA ASP A 65 -6.27 10.42 -14.08
C ASP A 65 -5.71 9.89 -15.40
N LYS A 66 -4.40 9.81 -15.54
CA LYS A 66 -3.76 9.23 -16.72
C LYS A 66 -4.06 7.73 -16.86
N ILE A 67 -3.99 6.96 -15.78
CA ILE A 67 -4.34 5.53 -15.80
C ILE A 67 -5.82 5.33 -16.15
N SER A 68 -6.73 6.11 -15.54
CA SER A 68 -8.18 5.97 -15.78
C SER A 68 -8.60 6.35 -17.19
N SER A 69 -8.01 7.41 -17.75
CA SER A 69 -8.38 7.96 -19.06
C SER A 69 -7.67 7.33 -20.26
N SER A 70 -6.58 6.58 -20.04
CA SER A 70 -5.79 6.00 -21.13
C SER A 70 -6.26 4.61 -21.53
N ASN A 71 -6.45 4.37 -22.83
CA ASN A 71 -6.74 3.04 -23.38
C ASN A 71 -5.50 2.14 -23.35
N ASN A 72 -4.32 2.70 -23.64
CA ASN A 72 -3.06 1.99 -23.60
C ASN A 72 -2.29 2.44 -22.36
N VAL A 73 -2.08 1.52 -21.42
CA VAL A 73 -1.32 1.75 -20.20
C VAL A 73 -0.25 0.68 -20.07
N GLY A 74 0.93 1.06 -19.62
CA GLY A 74 2.00 0.12 -19.36
C GLY A 74 2.73 0.41 -18.06
N ILE A 75 3.33 -0.64 -17.51
CA ILE A 75 4.25 -0.57 -16.38
C ILE A 75 5.55 -1.23 -16.79
N ARG A 76 6.66 -0.57 -16.51
CA ARG A 76 7.99 -1.15 -16.56
C ARG A 76 8.61 -1.11 -15.20
N LEU A 77 9.11 -2.24 -14.74
CA LEU A 77 9.97 -2.38 -13.59
C LEU A 77 11.32 -2.88 -14.06
N ASN A 78 12.36 -2.11 -13.76
CA ASN A 78 13.75 -2.53 -13.95
C ASN A 78 14.44 -2.46 -12.59
N MET A 79 14.93 -3.59 -12.11
CA MET A 79 15.65 -3.70 -10.86
C MET A 79 17.01 -4.35 -11.10
N ASN A 80 18.08 -3.62 -10.75
CA ASN A 80 19.45 -4.10 -10.76
C ASN A 80 19.95 -4.16 -9.33
N THR A 81 20.32 -5.34 -8.88
CA THR A 81 20.76 -5.58 -7.50
C THR A 81 22.15 -6.19 -7.50
N ASN A 82 23.03 -5.61 -6.70
CA ASN A 82 24.34 -6.19 -6.42
C ASN A 82 24.39 -6.57 -4.93
N TYR A 83 24.71 -7.82 -4.66
CA TYR A 83 24.92 -8.32 -3.32
C TYR A 83 26.27 -9.03 -3.28
N GLN A 84 27.20 -8.51 -2.48
CA GLN A 84 28.61 -8.92 -2.51
C GLN A 84 29.14 -8.82 -3.95
N ASP A 85 29.58 -9.90 -4.56
CA ASP A 85 30.14 -9.93 -5.92
C ASP A 85 29.11 -10.42 -6.97
N SER A 86 27.86 -10.63 -6.60
CA SER A 86 26.83 -11.16 -7.50
C SER A 86 25.84 -10.06 -7.93
N THR A 87 25.64 -9.98 -9.24
CA THR A 87 24.67 -9.04 -9.86
C THR A 87 23.45 -9.78 -10.35
N SER A 88 22.26 -9.29 -10.00
CA SER A 88 20.98 -9.80 -10.48
C SER A 88 20.16 -8.68 -11.11
N THR A 89 19.49 -8.98 -12.21
CA THR A 89 18.59 -8.06 -12.91
C THR A 89 17.20 -8.68 -13.02
N LEU A 90 16.18 -7.88 -12.75
CA LEU A 90 14.79 -8.21 -13.01
C LEU A 90 14.20 -7.14 -13.91
N LEU A 91 13.64 -7.56 -15.04
CA LEU A 91 12.91 -6.73 -15.97
C LEU A 91 11.47 -7.24 -16.05
N LEU A 92 10.51 -6.33 -15.88
CA LEU A 92 9.10 -6.60 -16.14
C LEU A 92 8.58 -5.46 -17.02
N ASP A 93 7.99 -5.79 -18.14
CA ASP A 93 7.31 -4.85 -19.02
C ASP A 93 5.87 -5.36 -19.26
N TYR A 94 4.89 -4.70 -18.67
CA TYR A 94 3.48 -5.03 -18.83
C TYR A 94 2.79 -3.93 -19.60
N LEU A 95 2.06 -4.32 -20.64
CA LEU A 95 1.25 -3.46 -21.50
C LEU A 95 -0.19 -3.93 -21.51
N GLU A 96 -1.10 -3.00 -21.52
CA GLU A 96 -2.53 -3.25 -21.57
C GLU A 96 -3.21 -2.30 -22.55
N ASN A 97 -4.06 -2.84 -23.42
CA ASN A 97 -5.03 -2.09 -24.22
C ASN A 97 -6.43 -2.45 -23.73
N LYS A 98 -7.10 -1.48 -23.08
CA LYS A 98 -8.42 -1.70 -22.46
C LYS A 98 -9.54 -1.82 -23.50
N GLU A 99 -9.43 -1.10 -24.61
CA GLU A 99 -10.42 -1.11 -25.69
C GLU A 99 -10.40 -2.46 -26.45
N ASP A 100 -9.21 -2.90 -26.87
CA ASP A 100 -9.03 -4.16 -27.58
C ASP A 100 -9.08 -5.38 -26.65
N LYS A 101 -9.11 -5.18 -25.32
CA LYS A 101 -9.09 -6.22 -24.29
C LYS A 101 -7.90 -7.17 -24.47
N LYS A 102 -6.74 -6.62 -24.73
CA LYS A 102 -5.48 -7.35 -24.87
C LYS A 102 -4.42 -6.84 -23.92
N SER A 103 -3.52 -7.73 -23.52
CA SER A 103 -2.36 -7.36 -22.70
C SER A 103 -1.15 -8.22 -23.02
N ARG A 104 0.03 -7.70 -22.71
CA ARG A 104 1.31 -8.40 -22.84
C ARG A 104 2.16 -8.17 -21.62
N LEU A 105 2.84 -9.20 -21.16
CA LEU A 105 3.83 -9.20 -20.11
C LEU A 105 5.11 -9.87 -20.62
N ASP A 106 6.19 -9.11 -20.65
CA ASP A 106 7.55 -9.61 -20.82
C ASP A 106 8.23 -9.58 -19.45
N PHE A 107 8.77 -10.71 -19.01
CA PHE A 107 9.39 -10.83 -17.70
C PHE A 107 10.71 -11.60 -17.78
N THR A 108 11.81 -10.94 -17.43
CA THR A 108 13.16 -11.51 -17.49
C THR A 108 13.85 -11.42 -16.14
N ILE A 109 14.46 -12.51 -15.71
CA ILE A 109 15.39 -12.56 -14.58
C ILE A 109 16.76 -12.98 -15.13
N SER A 110 17.80 -12.24 -14.75
CA SER A 110 19.18 -12.59 -15.09
C SER A 110 20.07 -12.53 -13.84
N LYS A 111 21.08 -13.38 -13.80
CA LYS A 111 22.15 -13.36 -12.81
C LYS A 111 23.48 -13.35 -13.56
N GLU A 112 24.38 -12.40 -13.21
CA GLU A 112 25.69 -12.27 -13.85
C GLU A 112 25.62 -12.16 -15.39
N ASN A 113 24.57 -11.50 -15.89
CA ASN A 113 24.21 -11.37 -17.32
C ASN A 113 23.71 -12.65 -18.00
N GLU A 114 23.59 -13.76 -17.29
CA GLU A 114 22.95 -14.97 -17.81
C GLU A 114 21.44 -14.95 -17.50
N LYS A 115 20.62 -15.20 -18.51
CA LYS A 115 19.17 -15.29 -18.32
C LYS A 115 18.83 -16.56 -17.56
N ILE A 116 18.17 -16.38 -16.37
CA ILE A 116 17.61 -17.47 -15.57
C ILE A 116 16.17 -17.75 -15.99
N LEU A 117 15.42 -16.72 -16.38
CA LEU A 117 14.04 -16.83 -16.83
C LEU A 117 13.76 -15.73 -17.84
N ASP A 118 13.15 -16.10 -18.95
CA ASP A 118 12.59 -15.20 -19.94
C ASP A 118 11.20 -15.68 -20.31
N LEU A 119 10.17 -14.97 -19.81
CA LEU A 119 8.76 -15.32 -19.94
C LEU A 119 8.03 -14.24 -20.73
N ASP A 120 7.40 -14.63 -21.84
CA ASP A 120 6.43 -13.82 -22.58
C ASP A 120 5.02 -14.36 -22.30
N MET A 121 4.12 -13.49 -21.88
CA MET A 121 2.70 -13.82 -21.70
C MET A 121 1.84 -12.78 -22.39
N SER A 122 0.82 -13.23 -23.08
CA SER A 122 -0.10 -12.33 -23.78
C SER A 122 -1.54 -12.80 -23.66
N LEU A 123 -2.43 -11.86 -23.43
CA LEU A 123 -3.85 -12.09 -23.51
C LEU A 123 -4.38 -11.52 -24.82
N TYR A 124 -4.89 -12.38 -25.67
CA TYR A 124 -5.42 -12.02 -26.98
C TYR A 124 -6.61 -12.93 -27.35
N GLN A 125 -7.70 -12.37 -27.88
CA GLN A 125 -8.90 -13.11 -28.33
C GLN A 125 -9.44 -14.11 -27.28
N LYS A 126 -9.49 -13.75 -26.01
CA LYS A 126 -9.94 -14.59 -24.87
C LYS A 126 -9.05 -15.80 -24.59
N ASN A 127 -7.82 -15.80 -25.09
CA ASN A 127 -6.82 -16.79 -24.76
C ASN A 127 -5.63 -16.14 -24.09
N LEU A 128 -5.10 -16.78 -23.05
CA LEU A 128 -3.83 -16.46 -22.44
C LEU A 128 -2.76 -17.32 -23.11
N TYR A 129 -1.86 -16.70 -23.83
CA TYR A 129 -0.68 -17.31 -24.43
C TYR A 129 0.50 -17.10 -23.50
N PHE A 130 1.39 -18.09 -23.44
CA PHE A 130 2.65 -17.97 -22.72
C PHE A 130 3.76 -18.75 -23.42
N PHE A 131 4.96 -18.24 -23.27
CA PHE A 131 6.19 -18.81 -23.78
C PHE A 131 7.32 -18.59 -22.78
N ILE A 132 8.12 -19.61 -22.53
CA ILE A 132 9.32 -19.53 -21.69
C ILE A 132 10.51 -19.92 -22.54
N GLU A 133 11.42 -18.99 -22.74
CA GLU A 133 12.63 -19.21 -23.56
C GLU A 133 13.40 -20.43 -23.05
N ASN A 134 13.87 -21.29 -23.95
CA ASN A 134 14.62 -22.53 -23.69
C ASN A 134 13.87 -23.62 -22.87
N ILE A 135 12.59 -23.43 -22.55
CA ILE A 135 11.76 -24.44 -21.86
C ILE A 135 10.59 -24.88 -22.73
N THR A 136 9.91 -23.92 -23.37
CA THR A 136 8.76 -24.27 -24.24
C THR A 136 9.16 -24.19 -25.71
N PRO A 137 8.82 -25.19 -26.54
CA PRO A 137 9.17 -25.18 -27.96
C PRO A 137 8.34 -24.18 -28.79
N SER A 138 7.19 -23.76 -28.27
CA SER A 138 6.27 -22.82 -28.88
C SER A 138 5.42 -22.11 -27.84
N TYR A 139 4.55 -21.18 -28.26
CA TYR A 139 3.53 -20.64 -27.39
C TYR A 139 2.49 -21.69 -27.00
N TYR A 140 2.17 -21.76 -25.73
CA TYR A 140 1.02 -22.50 -25.21
C TYR A 140 -0.10 -21.56 -24.89
N TYR A 141 -1.35 -22.01 -25.01
CA TYR A 141 -2.49 -21.16 -24.67
C TYR A 141 -3.59 -21.90 -23.93
N THR A 142 -4.38 -21.14 -23.17
CA THR A 142 -5.60 -21.59 -22.52
C THR A 142 -6.66 -20.48 -22.56
N ALA A 143 -7.94 -20.88 -22.53
CA ALA A 143 -9.02 -19.92 -22.47
C ALA A 143 -8.92 -19.07 -21.20
N PHE A 144 -9.02 -17.75 -21.34
CA PHE A 144 -8.92 -16.81 -20.24
C PHE A 144 -9.75 -15.55 -20.50
N ASN A 145 -10.48 -15.10 -19.50
CA ASN A 145 -11.25 -13.86 -19.60
C ASN A 145 -10.36 -12.66 -19.29
N TYR A 146 -10.38 -11.69 -20.19
CA TYR A 146 -9.69 -10.42 -19.98
C TYR A 146 -10.25 -9.69 -18.76
N TYR A 147 -9.35 -9.17 -17.96
CA TYR A 147 -9.63 -8.14 -16.99
C TYR A 147 -8.43 -7.18 -16.93
N SER A 148 -8.73 -5.88 -16.85
CA SER A 148 -7.69 -4.85 -16.73
C SER A 148 -6.96 -5.00 -15.39
N LEU A 149 -5.63 -5.06 -15.42
CA LEU A 149 -4.78 -5.01 -14.23
C LEU A 149 -4.44 -3.57 -13.84
N LEU A 150 -4.38 -2.68 -14.84
CA LEU A 150 -4.04 -1.26 -14.68
C LEU A 150 -5.31 -0.41 -14.79
N SER A 151 -6.24 -0.61 -13.86
CA SER A 151 -7.40 0.24 -13.69
C SER A 151 -7.28 1.08 -12.42
N SER A 152 -7.72 2.31 -12.47
CA SER A 152 -7.88 3.19 -11.30
C SER A 152 -9.21 3.92 -11.39
N LEU A 153 -9.68 4.38 -10.24
CA LEU A 153 -10.69 5.44 -10.21
C LEU A 153 -10.04 6.74 -10.68
N SER A 154 -10.83 7.64 -11.31
CA SER A 154 -10.36 8.99 -11.58
C SER A 154 -10.06 9.75 -10.29
N SER A 155 -9.25 10.80 -10.36
CA SER A 155 -9.00 11.67 -9.20
C SER A 155 -10.31 12.26 -8.69
N SER A 156 -11.20 12.69 -9.60
CA SER A 156 -12.53 13.21 -9.25
C SER A 156 -13.40 12.20 -8.49
N ASP A 157 -13.42 10.92 -8.91
CA ASP A 157 -14.17 9.87 -8.20
C ASP A 157 -13.54 9.57 -6.84
N SER A 158 -12.20 9.58 -6.77
CA SER A 158 -11.45 9.39 -5.52
C SER A 158 -11.74 10.51 -4.52
N ASP A 159 -11.69 11.77 -4.97
CA ASP A 159 -12.00 12.95 -4.16
C ASP A 159 -13.45 12.91 -3.67
N LYS A 160 -14.37 12.48 -4.53
CA LYS A 160 -15.78 12.34 -4.19
C LYS A 160 -16.00 11.25 -3.14
N LEU A 161 -15.37 10.10 -3.29
CA LEU A 161 -15.41 9.04 -2.26
C LEU A 161 -14.85 9.54 -0.93
N LEU A 162 -13.74 10.26 -0.95
CA LEU A 162 -13.15 10.88 0.23
C LEU A 162 -14.10 11.88 0.88
N SER A 163 -14.77 12.73 0.07
CA SER A 163 -15.75 13.70 0.58
C SER A 163 -16.94 13.00 1.26
N LEU A 164 -17.54 12.00 0.61
CA LEU A 164 -18.66 11.24 1.15
C LEU A 164 -18.30 10.50 2.46
N LEU A 165 -17.11 9.91 2.50
CA LEU A 165 -16.64 9.26 3.70
C LEU A 165 -16.39 10.27 4.84
N LYS A 166 -15.85 11.44 4.52
CA LYS A 166 -15.68 12.55 5.46
C LYS A 166 -17.01 13.04 6.02
N GLU A 167 -18.03 13.21 5.19
CA GLU A 167 -19.38 13.57 5.60
C GLU A 167 -19.96 12.50 6.55
N SER A 168 -19.85 11.23 6.14
CA SER A 168 -20.33 10.11 6.96
C SER A 168 -19.65 10.05 8.33
N VAL A 169 -18.32 10.27 8.38
CA VAL A 169 -17.58 10.34 9.67
C VAL A 169 -18.08 11.49 10.53
N THR A 170 -18.31 12.65 9.91
CA THR A 170 -18.74 13.86 10.62
C THR A 170 -20.07 13.72 11.30
N ASP A 171 -21.01 13.14 10.63
CA ASP A 171 -22.38 13.00 11.11
C ASP A 171 -22.46 12.13 12.36
N TYR A 172 -21.53 11.19 12.51
CA TYR A 172 -21.50 10.24 13.63
C TYR A 172 -20.53 10.60 14.77
N ILE A 173 -19.74 11.67 14.64
CA ILE A 173 -19.01 12.21 15.79
C ILE A 173 -19.93 13.13 16.57
N ASP A 174 -20.44 12.64 17.70
CA ASP A 174 -21.29 13.39 18.60
C ASP A 174 -20.51 13.93 19.78
N ASN A 175 -20.96 15.10 20.31
CA ASN A 175 -20.39 15.69 21.54
C ASN A 175 -20.52 14.74 22.75
N ASP A 176 -21.62 14.00 22.84
CA ASP A 176 -21.89 13.04 23.93
C ASP A 176 -20.94 11.84 23.92
N SER A 177 -20.32 11.56 22.77
CA SER A 177 -19.32 10.49 22.61
C SER A 177 -17.90 10.94 23.02
N ILE A 178 -17.70 12.22 23.28
CA ILE A 178 -16.41 12.80 23.64
C ILE A 178 -16.35 13.05 25.13
N THR A 179 -15.40 12.42 25.81
CA THR A 179 -15.12 12.70 27.21
C THR A 179 -13.93 13.64 27.35
N SER A 180 -14.01 14.57 28.30
CA SER A 180 -12.96 15.56 28.54
C SER A 180 -12.43 15.46 29.97
N GLN A 181 -11.11 15.50 30.12
CA GLN A 181 -10.44 15.55 31.42
C GLN A 181 -9.18 16.40 31.37
N LYS A 182 -8.81 16.99 32.53
CA LYS A 182 -7.53 17.70 32.68
C LYS A 182 -6.46 16.74 33.17
N VAL A 183 -5.35 16.68 32.43
CA VAL A 183 -4.19 15.82 32.75
C VAL A 183 -2.91 16.61 32.68
N ASN A 184 -1.86 16.12 33.34
CA ASN A 184 -0.51 16.68 33.21
C ASN A 184 0.27 15.84 32.20
N ILE A 185 0.96 16.52 31.28
CA ILE A 185 1.90 15.88 30.32
C ILE A 185 3.26 16.58 30.46
N THR A 186 4.31 15.90 30.03
CA THR A 186 5.61 16.55 29.83
C THR A 186 5.58 17.22 28.46
N TYR A 187 5.84 18.53 28.42
CA TYR A 187 5.86 19.34 27.22
C TYR A 187 6.95 20.41 27.34
N HIS A 188 7.88 20.50 26.40
CA HIS A 188 9.10 21.30 26.49
C HIS A 188 9.88 21.06 27.81
N GLY A 189 10.04 19.76 28.15
CA GLY A 189 10.73 19.34 29.37
C GLY A 189 10.05 19.73 30.69
N LYS A 190 8.83 20.30 30.67
CA LYS A 190 8.10 20.75 31.85
C LYS A 190 6.75 20.06 31.97
N SER A 191 6.30 19.83 33.22
CA SER A 191 4.94 19.39 33.47
C SER A 191 3.94 20.48 33.11
N LYS A 192 3.04 20.19 32.17
CA LYS A 192 2.01 21.13 31.70
C LYS A 192 0.63 20.51 31.84
N LYS A 193 -0.29 21.27 32.42
CA LYS A 193 -1.69 20.89 32.52
C LYS A 193 -2.40 21.14 31.18
N VAL A 194 -2.99 20.12 30.59
CA VAL A 194 -3.67 20.15 29.29
C VAL A 194 -5.05 19.51 29.41
N ASN A 195 -5.93 19.80 28.46
CA ASN A 195 -7.18 19.07 28.28
C ASN A 195 -6.89 17.83 27.42
N LYS A 196 -7.41 16.68 27.86
CA LYS A 196 -7.42 15.42 27.11
C LYS A 196 -8.85 15.11 26.70
N LEU A 197 -9.11 15.10 25.42
CA LEU A 197 -10.35 14.58 24.84
C LEU A 197 -10.16 13.11 24.50
N THR A 198 -11.17 12.31 24.76
CA THR A 198 -11.20 10.91 24.35
C THR A 198 -12.50 10.63 23.61
N TYR A 199 -12.38 10.12 22.39
CA TYR A 199 -13.45 9.63 21.57
C TYR A 199 -13.35 8.10 21.46
N GLN A 200 -14.41 7.39 21.88
CA GLN A 200 -14.47 5.93 21.80
C GLN A 200 -15.11 5.50 20.50
N ILE A 201 -14.34 4.79 19.68
CA ILE A 201 -14.81 4.23 18.42
C ILE A 201 -15.29 2.80 18.69
N THR A 202 -16.59 2.59 18.60
CA THR A 202 -17.22 1.28 18.80
C THR A 202 -17.53 0.58 17.47
N ASN A 203 -17.81 -0.71 17.49
CA ASN A 203 -18.35 -1.41 16.33
C ASN A 203 -19.59 -0.72 15.77
N LYS A 204 -20.48 -0.24 16.65
CA LYS A 204 -21.66 0.53 16.22
C LYS A 204 -21.28 1.80 15.46
N THR A 205 -20.30 2.55 15.94
CA THR A 205 -19.82 3.75 15.26
C THR A 205 -19.29 3.43 13.87
N VAL A 206 -18.48 2.36 13.75
CA VAL A 206 -17.95 1.90 12.46
C VAL A 206 -19.06 1.45 11.53
N TYR A 207 -20.04 0.70 12.05
CA TYR A 207 -21.22 0.29 11.30
C TYR A 207 -21.99 1.48 10.73
N ASP A 208 -22.32 2.47 11.57
CA ASP A 208 -23.12 3.63 11.19
C ASP A 208 -22.42 4.46 10.12
N ILE A 209 -21.11 4.70 10.27
CA ILE A 209 -20.28 5.40 9.27
C ILE A 209 -20.26 4.66 7.94
N LEU A 210 -19.98 3.35 7.95
CA LEU A 210 -19.93 2.55 6.73
C LEU A 210 -21.29 2.41 6.06
N ALA A 211 -22.37 2.28 6.82
CA ALA A 211 -23.73 2.23 6.29
C ALA A 211 -24.10 3.54 5.59
N SER A 212 -23.80 4.69 6.22
CA SER A 212 -24.02 6.02 5.64
C SER A 212 -23.19 6.21 4.37
N PHE A 213 -21.90 5.90 4.43
CA PHE A 213 -20.99 6.00 3.29
C PHE A 213 -21.45 5.13 2.11
N THR A 214 -21.76 3.85 2.37
CA THR A 214 -22.24 2.92 1.35
C THR A 214 -23.52 3.43 0.69
N HIS A 215 -24.47 3.90 1.51
CA HIS A 215 -25.71 4.48 1.00
C HIS A 215 -25.45 5.71 0.12
N SER A 216 -24.55 6.60 0.53
CA SER A 216 -24.18 7.80 -0.24
C SER A 216 -23.54 7.45 -1.58
N VAL A 217 -22.67 6.42 -1.61
CA VAL A 217 -22.08 5.91 -2.86
C VAL A 217 -23.15 5.30 -3.77
N GLN A 218 -24.06 4.48 -3.23
CA GLN A 218 -25.15 3.84 -3.98
C GLN A 218 -26.13 4.83 -4.60
N THR A 219 -26.39 5.96 -3.93
CA THR A 219 -27.29 7.02 -4.44
C THR A 219 -26.68 7.81 -5.58
N ASP A 220 -25.35 7.87 -5.69
CA ASP A 220 -24.64 8.44 -6.81
C ASP A 220 -24.42 7.41 -7.92
N THR A 221 -25.33 7.33 -8.86
CA THR A 221 -25.32 6.30 -9.91
C THR A 221 -24.01 6.27 -10.72
N SER A 222 -23.40 7.44 -10.98
CA SER A 222 -22.15 7.52 -11.74
C SER A 222 -20.98 6.94 -10.93
N LEU A 223 -20.81 7.41 -9.70
CA LEU A 223 -19.77 6.96 -8.78
C LEU A 223 -19.91 5.47 -8.49
N TYR A 224 -21.15 5.00 -8.26
CA TYR A 224 -21.42 3.59 -8.00
C TYR A 224 -21.04 2.69 -9.19
N ASN A 225 -21.34 3.11 -10.42
CA ASN A 225 -20.93 2.39 -11.62
C ASN A 225 -19.39 2.34 -11.76
N ASN A 226 -18.71 3.45 -11.48
CA ASN A 226 -17.26 3.55 -11.59
C ASN A 226 -16.58 2.66 -10.53
N VAL A 227 -17.07 2.66 -9.28
CA VAL A 227 -16.59 1.80 -8.19
C VAL A 227 -16.83 0.32 -8.51
N SER A 228 -18.04 -0.05 -8.95
CA SER A 228 -18.40 -1.41 -9.36
C SER A 228 -17.48 -1.91 -10.48
N SER A 229 -17.28 -1.09 -11.50
CA SER A 229 -16.37 -1.39 -12.62
C SER A 229 -14.91 -1.55 -12.16
N TYR A 230 -14.43 -0.65 -11.29
CA TYR A 230 -13.08 -0.71 -10.73
C TYR A 230 -12.86 -1.97 -9.91
N LEU A 231 -13.82 -2.35 -9.08
CA LEU A 231 -13.77 -3.57 -8.27
C LEU A 231 -14.05 -4.84 -9.08
N LYS A 232 -14.54 -4.71 -10.32
CA LYS A 232 -14.96 -5.80 -11.21
C LYS A 232 -16.05 -6.68 -10.59
N LEU A 233 -16.97 -6.02 -9.94
CA LEU A 233 -18.16 -6.62 -9.34
C LEU A 233 -19.40 -6.10 -10.07
N SER A 234 -20.44 -6.92 -10.20
CA SER A 234 -21.76 -6.38 -10.51
C SER A 234 -22.27 -5.54 -9.34
N LYS A 235 -23.31 -4.75 -9.57
CA LYS A 235 -23.90 -3.95 -8.49
C LYS A 235 -24.45 -4.83 -7.37
N GLU A 236 -25.08 -5.93 -7.74
CA GLU A 236 -25.65 -6.92 -6.83
C GLU A 236 -24.55 -7.56 -5.97
N GLU A 237 -23.42 -7.93 -6.59
CA GLU A 237 -22.28 -8.48 -5.86
C GLU A 237 -21.63 -7.45 -4.92
N LEU A 238 -21.55 -6.18 -5.35
CA LEU A 238 -21.02 -5.09 -4.51
C LEU A 238 -21.94 -4.86 -3.30
N ASP A 239 -23.25 -4.80 -3.52
CA ASP A 239 -24.24 -4.65 -2.45
C ASP A 239 -24.20 -5.83 -1.47
N GLU A 240 -24.11 -7.05 -1.97
CA GLU A 240 -23.98 -8.25 -1.14
C GLU A 240 -22.70 -8.18 -0.28
N LYS A 241 -21.58 -7.77 -0.83
CA LYS A 241 -20.32 -7.62 -0.10
C LYS A 241 -20.38 -6.54 0.97
N CYS A 242 -20.99 -5.39 0.65
CA CYS A 242 -21.23 -4.32 1.63
C CYS A 242 -22.12 -4.80 2.77
N ASN A 243 -23.24 -5.49 2.46
CA ASN A 243 -24.15 -6.03 3.46
C ASN A 243 -23.50 -7.12 4.33
N GLN A 244 -22.68 -8.00 3.74
CA GLN A 244 -21.90 -8.99 4.48
C GLN A 244 -20.94 -8.32 5.48
N LEU A 245 -20.22 -7.27 5.06
CA LEU A 245 -19.32 -6.51 5.92
C LEU A 245 -20.09 -5.84 7.08
N LEU A 246 -21.19 -5.15 6.78
CA LEU A 246 -22.02 -4.51 7.79
C LEU A 246 -22.59 -5.52 8.79
N THR A 247 -22.99 -6.70 8.31
CA THR A 247 -23.49 -7.79 9.17
C THR A 247 -22.39 -8.31 10.11
N GLN A 248 -21.17 -8.45 9.63
CA GLN A 248 -20.02 -8.89 10.44
C GLN A 248 -19.67 -7.88 11.55
N ILE A 249 -19.76 -6.59 11.26
CA ILE A 249 -19.51 -5.52 12.24
C ILE A 249 -20.60 -5.52 13.32
N GLY A 250 -21.85 -5.67 12.92
CA GLY A 250 -23.01 -5.75 13.81
C GLY A 250 -23.52 -4.38 14.28
N LYS A 251 -24.76 -4.06 13.89
CA LYS A 251 -25.42 -2.77 14.10
C LYS A 251 -25.47 -2.30 15.56
N ASP A 252 -25.71 -3.21 16.49
CA ASP A 252 -25.94 -2.88 17.90
C ASP A 252 -24.73 -3.19 18.80
N ASN A 253 -23.61 -3.55 18.19
CA ASN A 253 -22.41 -3.90 18.93
C ASN A 253 -21.67 -2.65 19.44
N LYS A 254 -21.71 -2.44 20.77
CA LYS A 254 -21.06 -1.31 21.46
C LYS A 254 -19.65 -1.62 21.97
N THR A 255 -19.05 -2.71 21.55
CA THR A 255 -17.66 -3.02 21.90
C THR A 255 -16.76 -1.91 21.39
N VAL A 256 -15.93 -1.35 22.27
CA VAL A 256 -14.95 -0.33 21.93
C VAL A 256 -13.78 -1.00 21.20
N LEU A 257 -13.52 -0.55 19.98
CA LEU A 257 -12.41 -1.01 19.15
C LEU A 257 -11.18 -0.12 19.38
N TYR A 258 -11.41 1.19 19.35
CA TYR A 258 -10.33 2.16 19.45
C TYR A 258 -10.69 3.30 20.37
N ASN A 259 -9.67 3.86 21.05
CA ASN A 259 -9.77 5.13 21.73
C ASN A 259 -8.89 6.14 20.98
N TYR A 260 -9.51 7.19 20.44
CA TYR A 260 -8.79 8.31 19.87
C TYR A 260 -8.70 9.43 20.89
N ARG A 261 -7.49 9.92 21.20
CA ARG A 261 -7.25 10.92 22.22
C ARG A 261 -6.51 12.11 21.63
N VAL A 262 -6.95 13.32 22.02
CA VAL A 262 -6.34 14.58 21.62
C VAL A 262 -5.97 15.37 22.87
N TYR A 263 -4.76 15.86 22.93
CA TYR A 263 -4.27 16.68 24.03
C TYR A 263 -4.06 18.11 23.53
N TYR A 264 -4.68 19.08 24.21
CA TYR A 264 -4.62 20.49 23.81
C TYR A 264 -4.60 21.43 25.00
N TYR A 265 -4.14 22.67 24.78
CA TYR A 265 -4.21 23.75 25.78
C TYR A 265 -4.53 25.09 25.11
N GLY A 266 -4.86 26.11 25.96
CA GLY A 266 -5.17 27.46 25.47
C GLY A 266 -6.29 27.48 24.45
N PHE A 267 -6.13 28.26 23.39
CA PHE A 267 -7.08 28.34 22.29
C PHE A 267 -6.85 27.20 21.29
N ASN A 268 -7.22 25.97 21.70
CA ASN A 268 -7.22 24.78 20.84
C ASN A 268 -5.83 24.41 20.28
N GLN A 269 -4.75 24.76 20.98
CA GLN A 269 -3.41 24.36 20.57
C GLN A 269 -3.20 22.86 20.85
N ILE A 270 -3.29 22.05 19.82
CA ILE A 270 -3.09 20.61 19.91
C ILE A 270 -1.60 20.32 20.04
N VAL A 271 -1.24 19.47 21.02
CA VAL A 271 0.14 19.11 21.35
C VAL A 271 0.41 17.61 21.20
N SER A 272 -0.62 16.77 21.28
CA SER A 272 -0.43 15.33 21.13
C SER A 272 -1.71 14.65 20.63
N TYR A 273 -1.51 13.55 19.95
CA TYR A 273 -2.55 12.62 19.50
C TYR A 273 -2.19 11.22 19.96
N GLU A 274 -3.18 10.44 20.33
CA GLU A 274 -3.03 9.00 20.59
C GLU A 274 -4.16 8.24 19.93
N LEU A 275 -3.82 7.09 19.31
CA LEU A 275 -4.76 6.09 18.86
C LEU A 275 -4.43 4.78 19.56
N GLU A 276 -5.35 4.27 20.34
CA GLU A 276 -5.23 2.99 21.03
C GLU A 276 -6.13 1.94 20.37
N ASP A 277 -5.54 0.86 19.92
CA ASP A 277 -6.25 -0.39 19.64
C ASP A 277 -6.50 -1.09 20.97
N VAL A 278 -7.75 -1.13 21.40
CA VAL A 278 -8.14 -1.66 22.71
C VAL A 278 -7.96 -3.18 22.75
N THR A 279 -8.19 -3.86 21.62
CA THR A 279 -8.10 -5.32 21.53
C THR A 279 -6.66 -5.81 21.61
N ASN A 280 -5.78 -5.19 20.82
CA ASN A 280 -4.38 -5.57 20.72
C ASN A 280 -3.49 -4.84 21.74
N LYS A 281 -4.05 -3.92 22.53
CA LYS A 281 -3.37 -3.08 23.50
C LYS A 281 -2.15 -2.35 22.90
N VAL A 282 -2.35 -1.83 21.67
CA VAL A 282 -1.34 -1.06 20.94
C VAL A 282 -1.75 0.40 20.96
N VAL A 283 -0.82 1.28 21.35
CA VAL A 283 -1.02 2.73 21.35
C VAL A 283 -0.01 3.37 20.40
N LEU A 284 -0.51 4.06 19.39
CA LEU A 284 0.26 4.95 18.54
C LEU A 284 0.11 6.37 19.10
N LYS A 285 1.23 7.02 19.43
CA LYS A 285 1.26 8.39 19.93
C LYS A 285 2.13 9.26 19.04
N TYR A 286 1.62 10.44 18.70
CA TYR A 286 2.40 11.54 18.15
C TYR A 286 2.30 12.74 19.08
N GLN A 287 3.43 13.31 19.42
CA GLN A 287 3.53 14.53 20.25
C GLN A 287 4.39 15.55 19.54
N LYS A 288 3.86 16.77 19.40
CA LYS A 288 4.62 17.90 18.93
C LYS A 288 5.29 18.56 20.14
N ASP A 289 6.62 18.62 20.11
CA ASP A 289 7.42 19.21 21.17
C ASP A 289 8.59 20.02 20.53
N ASP A 290 9.70 20.26 21.22
CA ASP A 290 10.96 20.77 20.64
C ASP A 290 11.45 19.84 19.52
N LYS A 291 11.26 18.54 19.70
CA LYS A 291 11.31 17.51 18.66
C LYS A 291 9.93 16.89 18.52
N ASP A 292 9.52 16.57 17.31
CA ASP A 292 8.32 15.77 17.10
C ASP A 292 8.61 14.33 17.58
N ILE A 293 7.73 13.77 18.40
CA ILE A 293 7.91 12.43 19.00
C ILE A 293 6.83 11.50 18.44
N LEU A 294 7.24 10.39 17.86
CA LEU A 294 6.39 9.29 17.46
C LEU A 294 6.70 8.08 18.34
N GLU A 295 5.70 7.54 19.02
CA GLU A 295 5.84 6.35 19.88
C GLU A 295 4.79 5.30 19.52
N VAL A 296 5.20 4.03 19.54
CA VAL A 296 4.30 2.88 19.54
C VAL A 296 4.53 2.13 20.85
N LYS A 297 3.44 1.88 21.57
CA LYS A 297 3.45 1.08 22.81
C LYS A 297 2.62 -0.18 22.59
N LYS A 298 3.05 -1.27 23.16
CA LYS A 298 2.29 -2.50 23.29
C LYS A 298 2.29 -2.93 24.75
N GLU A 299 1.10 -3.10 25.34
CA GLU A 299 0.94 -3.47 26.74
C GLU A 299 1.78 -2.61 27.69
N ASP A 300 1.72 -1.28 27.54
CA ASP A 300 2.50 -0.27 28.28
C ASP A 300 4.01 -0.22 28.01
N THR A 301 4.56 -1.14 27.24
CA THR A 301 5.97 -1.12 26.82
C THR A 301 6.14 -0.32 25.53
N VAL A 302 7.08 0.62 25.51
CA VAL A 302 7.45 1.33 24.27
C VAL A 302 8.24 0.37 23.38
N VAL A 303 7.65 0.00 22.24
CA VAL A 303 8.27 -0.88 21.24
C VAL A 303 8.96 -0.13 20.11
N LEU A 304 8.55 1.11 19.86
CA LEU A 304 9.17 2.03 18.91
C LEU A 304 9.11 3.43 19.47
N SER A 305 10.20 4.17 19.39
CA SER A 305 10.22 5.62 19.67
C SER A 305 11.12 6.30 18.64
N ILE A 306 10.63 7.41 18.05
CA ILE A 306 11.35 8.23 17.09
C ILE A 306 11.19 9.68 17.48
N ASN A 307 12.31 10.38 17.69
CA ASN A 307 12.38 11.81 17.88
C ASN A 307 12.82 12.46 16.57
N ILE A 308 12.05 13.39 16.04
CA ILE A 308 12.29 14.03 14.76
C ILE A 308 12.55 15.51 14.97
N SER A 309 13.68 16.00 14.50
CA SER A 309 14.07 17.41 14.49
C SER A 309 14.07 17.94 13.07
N LYS A 310 13.46 19.12 12.86
CA LYS A 310 13.51 19.81 11.56
C LYS A 310 14.58 20.88 11.57
N ASN A 311 15.54 20.77 10.66
CA ASN A 311 16.60 21.75 10.47
C ASN A 311 16.61 22.24 9.01
N LYS A 312 16.01 23.41 8.74
CA LYS A 312 15.82 23.97 7.37
C LYS A 312 15.17 22.96 6.42
N ASN A 313 15.95 22.37 5.49
CA ASN A 313 15.50 21.41 4.50
C ASN A 313 15.88 19.96 4.84
N GLN A 314 16.23 19.69 6.08
CA GLN A 314 16.63 18.38 6.57
C GLN A 314 15.80 18.02 7.79
N TYR A 315 15.41 16.77 7.89
CA TYR A 315 14.87 16.18 9.10
C TYR A 315 15.90 15.22 9.65
N ASP A 316 16.32 15.44 10.89
CA ASP A 316 17.16 14.50 11.63
C ASP A 316 16.28 13.71 12.57
N PHE A 317 16.51 12.43 12.68
CA PHE A 317 15.77 11.57 13.58
C PHE A 317 16.71 10.65 14.36
N GLU A 318 16.28 10.32 15.56
CA GLU A 318 16.90 9.34 16.45
C GLU A 318 15.80 8.53 17.12
N GLY A 319 16.06 7.28 17.38
CA GLY A 319 15.05 6.45 17.99
C GLY A 319 15.55 5.06 18.34
N PHE A 320 14.59 4.23 18.74
CA PHE A 320 14.86 2.82 19.00
C PHE A 320 13.67 1.94 18.63
N ILE A 321 13.98 0.68 18.36
CA ILE A 321 13.03 -0.43 18.28
C ILE A 321 13.36 -1.36 19.44
N ASN A 322 12.35 -1.76 20.20
CA ASN A 322 12.47 -2.68 21.31
C ASN A 322 11.67 -3.96 20.99
N SER A 323 12.37 -5.03 20.66
CA SER A 323 11.80 -6.35 20.39
C SER A 323 12.33 -7.39 21.39
N ASP A 324 13.25 -8.25 20.97
CA ASP A 324 14.03 -9.17 21.80
C ASP A 324 15.16 -8.45 22.55
N LYS A 325 15.72 -7.44 21.94
CA LYS A 325 16.64 -6.46 22.51
C LYS A 325 16.31 -5.04 21.98
N LYS A 326 16.94 -4.03 22.55
CA LYS A 326 16.79 -2.64 22.12
C LYS A 326 17.79 -2.35 21.00
N TYR A 327 17.26 -1.85 19.87
CA TYR A 327 18.01 -1.46 18.68
C TYR A 327 17.90 0.06 18.53
N ASP A 328 18.96 0.79 18.89
CA ASP A 328 19.00 2.23 18.74
C ASP A 328 19.45 2.58 17.31
N PHE A 329 18.80 3.58 16.72
CA PHE A 329 19.13 4.08 15.38
C PHE A 329 19.10 5.60 15.34
N THR A 330 19.84 6.16 14.39
CA THR A 330 19.78 7.57 14.02
C THR A 330 19.62 7.68 12.51
N GLY A 331 19.24 8.85 12.03
CA GLY A 331 19.18 9.05 10.59
C GLY A 331 18.78 10.47 10.21
N ASN A 332 18.66 10.66 8.91
CA ASN A 332 18.20 11.91 8.35
C ASN A 332 17.43 11.71 7.04
N ILE A 333 16.60 12.72 6.73
CA ILE A 333 15.93 12.87 5.44
C ILE A 333 16.40 14.19 4.85
N LYS A 334 17.08 14.14 3.70
CA LYS A 334 17.60 15.31 3.00
C LYS A 334 17.54 15.10 1.49
N ASN A 335 16.99 16.08 0.77
CA ASN A 335 16.93 16.05 -0.70
C ASN A 335 16.39 14.71 -1.25
N ASN A 336 15.26 14.24 -0.74
CA ASN A 336 14.63 12.96 -1.10
C ASN A 336 15.49 11.71 -0.79
N THR A 337 16.54 11.85 0.01
CA THR A 337 17.35 10.73 0.49
C THR A 337 17.05 10.50 1.96
N ILE A 338 16.67 9.29 2.32
CA ILE A 338 16.56 8.80 3.69
C ILE A 338 17.83 8.02 3.98
N THR A 339 18.51 8.37 5.08
CA THR A 339 19.67 7.62 5.56
C THR A 339 19.42 7.21 6.99
N VAL A 340 19.63 5.93 7.28
CA VAL A 340 19.50 5.33 8.63
C VAL A 340 20.83 4.70 9.02
N PHE A 341 21.27 4.98 10.22
CA PHE A 341 22.47 4.40 10.83
C PHE A 341 22.04 3.52 12.01
N TYR A 342 22.55 2.32 12.05
CA TYR A 342 22.34 1.38 13.14
C TYR A 342 23.68 0.78 13.55
N HIS A 343 23.89 0.59 14.86
CA HIS A 343 25.08 -0.03 15.41
C HIS A 343 24.68 -1.25 16.24
N ASP A 344 25.32 -2.38 16.00
CA ASP A 344 25.17 -3.59 16.81
C ASP A 344 26.56 -4.11 17.22
N ASN A 345 26.89 -3.93 18.48
CA ASN A 345 28.20 -4.27 19.06
C ASN A 345 29.37 -3.64 18.28
N GLU A 346 30.11 -4.43 17.51
CA GLU A 346 31.27 -3.99 16.74
C GLU A 346 30.91 -3.55 15.33
N ASP A 347 29.68 -3.88 14.84
CA ASP A 347 29.25 -3.62 13.49
C ASP A 347 28.47 -2.31 13.36
N SER A 348 28.73 -1.58 12.30
CA SER A 348 27.99 -0.40 11.92
C SER A 348 27.31 -0.60 10.56
N TYR A 349 26.00 -0.38 10.55
CA TYR A 349 25.16 -0.50 9.36
C TYR A 349 24.68 0.88 8.94
N GLN A 350 24.77 1.15 7.65
CA GLN A 350 24.14 2.32 7.04
C GLN A 350 23.21 1.85 5.93
N PHE A 351 21.96 2.22 6.01
CA PHE A 351 20.98 2.07 4.94
C PHE A 351 20.70 3.45 4.34
N SER A 352 20.71 3.55 3.02
CA SER A 352 20.26 4.76 2.34
C SER A 352 19.30 4.43 1.20
N LEU A 353 18.25 5.23 1.09
CA LEU A 353 17.24 5.19 0.03
C LEU A 353 17.13 6.59 -0.57
N ASN A 354 17.40 6.71 -1.85
CA ASN A 354 17.18 7.94 -2.62
C ASN A 354 15.98 7.71 -3.56
N LEU A 355 15.03 8.64 -3.55
CA LEU A 355 13.88 8.65 -4.44
C LEU A 355 13.98 9.83 -5.40
N LYS A 356 13.86 9.55 -6.71
CA LYS A 356 13.72 10.59 -7.74
C LYS A 356 12.45 10.32 -8.53
N GLU A 357 11.67 11.36 -8.69
CA GLU A 357 10.48 11.35 -9.50
C GLU A 357 10.74 12.10 -10.81
N ASN A 358 10.26 11.58 -11.93
CA ASN A 358 10.37 12.21 -13.24
C ASN A 358 9.04 12.06 -13.98
N ILE A 359 8.31 13.16 -14.05
CA ILE A 359 6.98 13.23 -14.67
C ILE A 359 7.14 13.87 -16.05
N LYS A 360 6.63 13.20 -17.08
CA LYS A 360 6.51 13.68 -18.46
C LYS A 360 5.09 13.44 -18.95
N ASP A 361 4.72 14.06 -20.05
CA ASP A 361 3.36 13.98 -20.61
C ASP A 361 2.83 12.54 -20.78
N ASN A 362 3.71 11.60 -21.16
CA ASN A 362 3.36 10.21 -21.46
C ASN A 362 4.05 9.19 -20.55
N SER A 363 4.70 9.61 -19.46
CA SER A 363 5.33 8.69 -18.52
C SER A 363 5.53 9.30 -17.15
N PHE A 364 5.37 8.45 -16.12
CA PHE A 364 5.68 8.75 -14.72
C PHE A 364 6.72 7.75 -14.27
N SER A 365 7.89 8.22 -13.90
CA SER A 365 9.03 7.38 -13.55
C SER A 365 9.48 7.67 -12.13
N TYR A 366 9.71 6.60 -11.38
CA TYR A 366 10.20 6.63 -10.01
C TYR A 366 11.49 5.82 -9.95
N ASP A 367 12.59 6.49 -9.63
CA ASP A 367 13.90 5.87 -9.45
C ASP A 367 14.19 5.73 -7.96
N TYR A 368 14.48 4.52 -7.51
CA TYR A 368 14.89 4.21 -6.15
C TYR A 368 16.32 3.69 -6.18
N ASP A 369 17.23 4.41 -5.54
CA ASP A 369 18.60 3.95 -5.31
C ASP A 369 18.73 3.51 -3.85
N ILE A 370 18.91 2.22 -3.62
CA ILE A 370 19.11 1.61 -2.31
C ILE A 370 20.57 1.25 -2.14
N ASN A 371 21.17 1.62 -1.02
CA ASN A 371 22.53 1.25 -0.68
C ASN A 371 22.62 0.84 0.79
N VAL A 372 23.29 -0.29 1.06
CA VAL A 372 23.55 -0.79 2.41
C VAL A 372 25.05 -0.98 2.58
N LEU A 373 25.59 -0.34 3.62
CA LEU A 373 26.98 -0.48 4.02
C LEU A 373 27.08 -1.23 5.34
N LEU A 374 28.04 -2.11 5.46
CA LEU A 374 28.50 -2.73 6.68
C LEU A 374 29.92 -2.29 6.94
N ASN A 375 30.20 -1.66 8.09
CA ASN A 375 31.52 -1.14 8.47
C ASN A 375 32.16 -0.23 7.39
N LYS A 376 31.31 0.58 6.72
CA LYS A 376 31.64 1.50 5.60
C LYS A 376 31.92 0.80 4.26
N GLU A 377 31.85 -0.51 4.19
CA GLU A 377 31.95 -1.24 2.92
C GLU A 377 30.56 -1.49 2.36
N THR A 378 30.39 -1.30 1.06
CA THR A 378 29.11 -1.55 0.40
C THR A 378 28.88 -3.06 0.29
N VAL A 379 27.82 -3.56 0.94
CA VAL A 379 27.46 -4.99 0.89
C VAL A 379 26.25 -5.26 0.01
N PHE A 380 25.43 -4.24 -0.24
CA PHE A 380 24.24 -4.36 -1.07
C PHE A 380 23.93 -3.04 -1.75
N THR A 381 23.63 -3.10 -3.05
CA THR A 381 23.02 -1.99 -3.78
C THR A 381 21.86 -2.48 -4.62
N SER A 382 20.81 -1.67 -4.73
CA SER A 382 19.72 -1.95 -5.68
C SER A 382 19.28 -0.65 -6.32
N LYS A 383 19.19 -0.67 -7.66
CA LYS A 383 18.57 0.41 -8.44
C LYS A 383 17.29 -0.10 -9.02
N ILE A 384 16.20 0.54 -8.64
CA ILE A 384 14.85 0.18 -9.08
C ILE A 384 14.30 1.36 -9.87
N ASN A 385 14.00 1.15 -11.13
CA ASN A 385 13.24 2.09 -11.94
C ASN A 385 11.84 1.50 -12.15
N PHE A 386 10.84 2.24 -11.71
CA PHE A 386 9.43 1.92 -11.90
C PHE A 386 8.80 3.00 -12.77
N THR A 387 8.29 2.63 -13.94
CA THR A 387 7.74 3.59 -14.90
C THR A 387 6.36 3.17 -15.34
N TYR A 388 5.37 4.07 -15.16
CA TYR A 388 4.13 4.05 -15.92
C TYR A 388 4.34 4.76 -17.24
N TYR A 389 3.80 4.21 -18.32
CA TYR A 389 3.79 4.86 -19.62
C TYR A 389 2.44 4.65 -20.32
N PHE A 390 2.12 5.62 -21.20
CA PHE A 390 0.82 5.74 -21.84
C PHE A 390 0.99 5.80 -23.34
N ASN A 391 -0.05 5.39 -24.07
CA ASN A 391 -0.12 5.45 -25.54
C ASN A 391 0.86 4.52 -26.31
N LYS A 392 1.58 3.62 -25.62
CA LYS A 392 2.36 2.58 -26.27
C LYS A 392 1.43 1.48 -26.76
N LYS A 393 1.51 1.14 -28.05
CA LYS A 393 0.71 0.06 -28.62
C LYS A 393 1.34 -1.29 -28.29
N ILE A 394 0.50 -2.30 -28.12
CA ILE A 394 0.91 -3.69 -28.04
C ILE A 394 1.17 -4.17 -29.47
N GLU A 395 2.37 -4.67 -29.72
CA GLU A 395 2.72 -5.28 -31.00
C GLU A 395 1.97 -6.60 -31.16
N ASP A 396 1.50 -6.87 -32.38
CA ASP A 396 0.80 -8.12 -32.67
C ASP A 396 1.82 -9.27 -32.75
N ILE A 397 1.60 -10.30 -31.96
CA ILE A 397 2.41 -11.52 -31.98
C ILE A 397 1.74 -12.55 -32.88
N ASN A 398 2.54 -13.30 -33.62
CA ASN A 398 2.05 -14.39 -34.44
C ASN A 398 1.89 -15.67 -33.61
N TYR A 399 0.65 -16.04 -33.30
CA TYR A 399 0.32 -17.24 -32.55
C TYR A 399 -0.07 -18.45 -33.43
N THR A 400 0.22 -18.45 -34.73
CA THR A 400 -0.26 -19.45 -35.68
C THR A 400 0.15 -20.89 -35.31
N ASN A 401 1.30 -21.06 -34.64
CA ASN A 401 1.83 -22.37 -34.25
C ASN A 401 1.67 -22.64 -32.73
N SER A 402 0.76 -21.93 -32.05
CA SER A 402 0.55 -22.17 -30.63
C SER A 402 -0.24 -23.44 -30.36
N ILE A 403 0.05 -24.07 -29.21
CA ILE A 403 -0.54 -25.36 -28.80
C ILE A 403 -1.51 -25.09 -27.63
N SER A 404 -2.72 -25.63 -27.71
CA SER A 404 -3.64 -25.61 -26.58
C SER A 404 -3.10 -26.46 -25.42
N ILE A 405 -3.21 -25.98 -24.20
CA ILE A 405 -2.83 -26.78 -23.00
C ILE A 405 -3.62 -28.09 -22.96
N SER A 406 -4.86 -28.12 -23.46
CA SER A 406 -5.66 -29.33 -23.52
C SER A 406 -5.13 -30.37 -24.52
N ASP A 407 -4.29 -29.95 -25.45
CA ASP A 407 -3.78 -30.80 -26.55
C ASP A 407 -2.32 -31.22 -26.32
N ILE A 408 -1.74 -30.88 -25.19
CA ILE A 408 -0.39 -31.29 -24.78
C ILE A 408 -0.36 -32.82 -24.65
N THR A 409 0.53 -33.46 -25.40
CA THR A 409 0.75 -34.90 -25.30
C THR A 409 1.69 -35.23 -24.13
N GLU A 410 1.73 -36.50 -23.72
CA GLU A 410 2.68 -36.98 -22.72
C GLU A 410 4.14 -36.80 -23.19
N GLU A 411 4.40 -36.90 -24.49
CA GLU A 411 5.73 -36.65 -25.08
C GLU A 411 6.13 -35.16 -24.98
N ASP A 412 5.21 -34.24 -25.28
CA ASP A 412 5.41 -32.81 -25.13
C ASP A 412 5.71 -32.44 -23.66
N PHE A 413 4.91 -33.00 -22.74
CA PHE A 413 5.10 -32.77 -21.30
C PHE A 413 6.46 -33.26 -20.82
N ASN A 414 6.88 -34.46 -21.22
CA ASN A 414 8.18 -35.02 -20.88
C ASN A 414 9.33 -34.16 -21.45
N THR A 415 9.17 -33.67 -22.68
CA THR A 415 10.15 -32.77 -23.32
C THR A 415 10.30 -31.47 -22.51
N ILE A 416 9.18 -30.83 -22.14
CA ILE A 416 9.20 -29.62 -21.30
C ILE A 416 9.86 -29.90 -19.95
N LEU A 417 9.54 -31.03 -19.33
CA LEU A 417 10.09 -31.43 -18.03
C LEU A 417 11.60 -31.66 -18.09
N GLU A 418 12.11 -32.27 -19.16
CA GLU A 418 13.55 -32.45 -19.37
C GLU A 418 14.27 -31.13 -19.59
N GLN A 419 13.69 -30.23 -20.41
CA GLN A 419 14.23 -28.90 -20.62
C GLN A 419 14.26 -28.11 -19.31
N LEU A 420 13.18 -28.15 -18.52
CA LEU A 420 13.11 -27.48 -17.20
C LEU A 420 14.19 -28.02 -16.24
N LYS A 421 14.41 -29.36 -16.17
CA LYS A 421 15.42 -29.95 -15.30
C LYS A 421 16.85 -29.49 -15.62
N ASN A 422 17.12 -29.18 -16.88
CA ASN A 422 18.43 -28.72 -17.35
C ASN A 422 18.52 -27.18 -17.36
N HIS A 423 17.47 -26.47 -16.97
CA HIS A 423 17.40 -25.02 -17.02
C HIS A 423 17.75 -24.41 -15.65
N PRO A 424 18.46 -23.27 -15.57
CA PRO A 424 18.80 -22.59 -14.28
C PRO A 424 17.59 -22.29 -13.37
N LEU A 425 16.40 -22.16 -13.95
CA LEU A 425 15.15 -21.98 -13.22
C LEU A 425 14.83 -23.16 -12.29
N TYR A 426 15.24 -24.39 -12.66
CA TYR A 426 15.01 -25.58 -11.85
C TYR A 426 15.74 -25.49 -10.49
N ASP A 427 16.99 -25.05 -10.52
CA ASP A 427 17.78 -24.87 -9.30
C ASP A 427 17.20 -23.76 -8.40
N LEU A 428 16.67 -22.71 -9.02
CA LEU A 428 15.99 -21.64 -8.31
C LEU A 428 14.72 -22.17 -7.62
N ILE A 429 13.86 -22.91 -8.33
CA ILE A 429 12.63 -23.50 -7.77
C ILE A 429 12.96 -24.49 -6.66
N SER A 430 13.91 -25.41 -6.87
CA SER A 430 14.31 -26.40 -5.88
C SER A 430 14.84 -25.77 -4.60
N SER A 431 15.60 -24.69 -4.71
CA SER A 431 16.13 -23.94 -3.56
C SER A 431 15.03 -23.33 -2.66
N PHE A 432 13.87 -23.01 -3.23
CA PHE A 432 12.70 -22.54 -2.48
C PHE A 432 11.90 -23.68 -1.86
N THR A 433 11.80 -24.82 -2.55
CA THR A 433 11.07 -25.98 -2.03
C THR A 433 11.80 -26.68 -0.89
N ASP A 434 13.12 -26.84 -0.97
CA ASP A 434 13.93 -27.43 0.09
C ASP A 434 13.94 -26.58 1.38
N LYS A 435 13.89 -25.26 1.28
CA LYS A 435 13.79 -24.36 2.44
C LYS A 435 12.40 -24.32 3.07
N SER A 436 11.34 -24.59 2.30
CA SER A 436 9.96 -24.61 2.83
C SER A 436 9.62 -25.90 3.60
N LEU A 437 10.41 -26.95 3.44
CA LEU A 437 10.26 -28.23 4.16
C LEU A 437 11.10 -28.27 5.46
N SER A 438 11.91 -27.26 5.74
CA SER A 438 12.75 -27.14 6.93
C SER A 438 12.24 -26.10 7.95
N LEU A 439 11.03 -25.57 7.77
CA LEU A 439 10.29 -24.73 8.70
C LEU A 439 9.04 -25.47 9.20
#